data_2f7a3119e74828f6b9dd0e877904a7f3
#
_entry.id   2f7a3119e74828f6b9dd0e877904a7f3
#
_cell.length_a   1.000
_cell.length_b   1.000
_cell.length_c   1.000
_cell.angle_alpha   90.00
_cell.angle_beta   90.00
_cell.angle_gamma   90.00
#
_symmetry.space_group_name_H-M   'P 1'
#
loop_
_entity.id
_entity.type
_entity.pdbx_description
1 polymer ?
#
loop_
_entity_poly.entity_id
_entity_poly.type
_entity_poly.pdbx_seq_one_letter_code
_entity_poly.pdbx_strand_id
1 'polypeptide(L)'
;MQGKHLRSLLKVIPKNNVRYFLNGLYVNFDYREIAATDGHILVLLENLEELNIDGTGEAIIPRNVIEAASSVCDPNANVYITNTELSIGDLTIKYKPIKGKYPDFRVVFPKKETTYEDSRFCWFQSEFVKIVEKIAKDYVIDFEFFPPENEKTSPLKLTGVSSDCSAFVTILLCKMDVDINGKEK
;
A
#
# COMPACT_ATOMS: atom_id res chain seq x y z
N MET A 1 -8.34 2.10 12.25
CA MET A 1 -8.37 2.07 10.76
C MET A 1 -9.76 1.68 10.32
N GLN A 2 -10.26 2.16 9.17
CA GLN A 2 -11.61 1.85 8.66
C GLN A 2 -11.57 0.78 7.56
N GLY A 3 -12.72 0.12 7.32
CA GLY A 3 -12.86 -0.94 6.32
C GLY A 3 -12.51 -0.53 4.88
N LYS A 4 -12.74 0.74 4.52
CA LYS A 4 -12.32 1.31 3.22
C LYS A 4 -10.81 1.14 2.96
N HIS A 5 -10.00 1.28 4.00
CA HIS A 5 -8.53 1.14 3.90
C HIS A 5 -8.12 -0.31 3.58
N LEU A 6 -8.78 -1.31 4.20
CA LEU A 6 -8.55 -2.72 3.85
C LEU A 6 -8.88 -3.01 2.39
N ARG A 7 -10.01 -2.47 1.91
CA ARG A 7 -10.44 -2.65 0.51
C ARG A 7 -9.45 -2.05 -0.48
N SER A 8 -8.88 -0.90 -0.14
CA SER A 8 -7.87 -0.24 -0.97
C SER A 8 -6.57 -1.05 -1.02
N LEU A 9 -6.08 -1.48 0.13
CA LEU A 9 -4.88 -2.31 0.23
C LEU A 9 -5.06 -3.67 -0.47
N LEU A 10 -6.25 -4.27 -0.37
CA LEU A 10 -6.56 -5.55 -1.03
C LEU A 10 -6.38 -5.49 -2.56
N LYS A 11 -6.54 -4.32 -3.19
CA LYS A 11 -6.35 -4.13 -4.64
C LYS A 11 -4.89 -4.31 -5.04
N VAL A 12 -3.96 -4.12 -4.11
CA VAL A 12 -2.52 -4.20 -4.34
C VAL A 12 -1.95 -5.56 -3.93
N ILE A 13 -2.52 -6.21 -2.92
CA ILE A 13 -2.06 -7.54 -2.50
C ILE A 13 -2.28 -8.55 -3.63
N PRO A 14 -1.25 -9.24 -4.15
CA PRO A 14 -1.42 -10.22 -5.21
C PRO A 14 -2.13 -11.48 -4.71
N LYS A 15 -2.82 -12.20 -5.60
CA LYS A 15 -3.51 -13.46 -5.27
C LYS A 15 -2.54 -14.63 -5.12
N ASN A 16 -1.60 -14.75 -6.07
CA ASN A 16 -0.66 -15.87 -6.17
C ASN A 16 0.68 -15.39 -6.69
N ASN A 17 1.43 -14.65 -5.88
CA ASN A 17 2.80 -14.29 -6.22
C ASN A 17 3.75 -15.41 -5.81
N VAL A 18 4.77 -15.68 -6.65
CA VAL A 18 5.82 -16.67 -6.35
C VAL A 18 6.55 -16.30 -5.05
N ARG A 19 6.71 -15.00 -4.80
CA ARG A 19 7.16 -14.45 -3.53
C ARG A 19 5.98 -14.48 -2.55
N TYR A 20 5.72 -15.64 -1.96
CA TYR A 20 4.54 -15.91 -1.13
C TYR A 20 4.31 -14.91 0.01
N PHE A 21 5.38 -14.29 0.53
CA PHE A 21 5.30 -13.26 1.57
C PHE A 21 4.65 -11.95 1.08
N LEU A 22 4.51 -11.73 -0.24
CA LEU A 22 3.74 -10.62 -0.81
C LEU A 22 2.23 -10.91 -0.87
N ASN A 23 1.81 -12.17 -0.71
CA ASN A 23 0.39 -12.56 -0.74
C ASN A 23 -0.34 -12.21 0.56
N GLY A 24 0.07 -11.15 1.21
CA GLY A 24 -0.51 -10.68 2.47
C GLY A 24 -0.30 -9.20 2.72
N LEU A 25 -0.98 -8.71 3.73
CA LEU A 25 -0.86 -7.35 4.24
C LEU A 25 0.25 -7.31 5.29
N TYR A 26 1.26 -6.50 5.06
CA TYR A 26 2.29 -6.24 6.05
C TYR A 26 1.80 -5.27 7.10
N VAL A 27 2.03 -5.58 8.36
CA VAL A 27 1.76 -4.72 9.51
C VAL A 27 3.01 -4.67 10.38
N ASN A 28 3.49 -3.46 10.64
CA ASN A 28 4.51 -3.20 11.64
C ASN A 28 3.84 -2.53 12.84
N PHE A 29 3.76 -3.25 13.95
CA PHE A 29 3.09 -2.79 15.16
C PHE A 29 3.90 -1.72 15.89
N ASP A 30 5.22 -1.82 15.83
CA ASP A 30 6.14 -0.92 16.55
C ASP A 30 6.15 0.49 15.90
N TYR A 31 6.14 0.53 14.57
CA TYR A 31 6.08 1.79 13.81
C TYR A 31 4.66 2.22 13.43
N ARG A 32 3.65 1.41 13.74
CA ARG A 32 2.24 1.66 13.41
C ARG A 32 2.05 1.95 11.93
N GLU A 33 2.56 1.09 11.09
CA GLU A 33 2.50 1.19 9.64
C GLU A 33 1.95 -0.09 9.00
N ILE A 34 1.29 0.09 7.86
CA ILE A 34 0.71 -0.99 7.08
C ILE A 34 1.11 -0.84 5.63
N ALA A 35 1.58 -1.91 5.01
CA ALA A 35 1.99 -1.87 3.61
C ALA A 35 1.43 -3.05 2.81
N ALA A 36 1.21 -2.81 1.52
CA ALA A 36 0.88 -3.81 0.53
C ALA A 36 1.65 -3.56 -0.76
N THR A 37 2.17 -4.61 -1.39
CA THR A 37 2.84 -4.51 -2.69
C THR A 37 2.71 -5.79 -3.49
N ASP A 38 2.65 -5.67 -4.81
CA ASP A 38 2.78 -6.78 -5.76
C ASP A 38 4.18 -6.88 -6.39
N GLY A 39 5.06 -5.92 -6.04
CA GLY A 39 6.41 -5.74 -6.57
C GLY A 39 6.51 -4.65 -7.63
N HIS A 40 5.40 -4.08 -8.11
CA HIS A 40 5.34 -3.00 -9.10
C HIS A 40 4.66 -1.73 -8.55
N ILE A 41 3.70 -1.92 -7.66
CA ILE A 41 3.06 -0.84 -6.90
C ILE A 41 3.21 -1.16 -5.41
N LEU A 42 3.54 -0.16 -4.62
CA LEU A 42 3.52 -0.20 -3.16
C LEU A 42 2.54 0.83 -2.64
N VAL A 43 1.73 0.44 -1.68
CA VAL A 43 0.90 1.35 -0.89
C VAL A 43 1.32 1.21 0.56
N LEU A 44 1.70 2.32 1.17
CA LEU A 44 2.10 2.42 2.57
C LEU A 44 1.17 3.38 3.28
N LEU A 45 0.63 2.97 4.40
CA LEU A 45 -0.11 3.80 5.34
C LEU A 45 0.74 4.00 6.59
N GLU A 46 0.94 5.25 6.97
CA GLU A 46 1.79 5.65 8.10
C GLU A 46 1.04 6.60 9.03
N ASN A 47 1.61 6.79 10.21
CA ASN A 47 1.22 7.80 11.21
C ASN A 47 -0.24 7.68 11.65
N LEU A 48 -0.68 6.48 11.83
CA LEU A 48 -2.07 6.14 12.12
C LEU A 48 -2.24 6.13 13.65
N GLU A 49 -2.29 7.31 14.28
CA GLU A 49 -2.58 7.42 15.72
C GLU A 49 -3.90 6.74 16.10
N GLU A 50 -4.82 6.70 15.16
CA GLU A 50 -6.12 6.00 15.27
C GLU A 50 -6.11 4.57 14.73
N LEU A 51 -4.96 4.02 14.30
CA LEU A 51 -4.90 2.60 14.02
C LEU A 51 -5.12 1.82 15.31
N ASN A 52 -6.25 1.17 15.34
CA ASN A 52 -6.53 0.14 16.34
C ASN A 52 -5.71 -1.11 16.01
N ILE A 53 -4.38 -0.99 16.06
CA ILE A 53 -3.44 -2.09 15.98
C ILE A 53 -2.78 -2.27 17.34
N ASP A 54 -2.79 -3.51 17.82
CA ASP A 54 -2.23 -3.90 19.11
C ASP A 54 -1.39 -5.16 18.93
N GLY A 55 -0.12 -5.04 19.22
CA GLY A 55 0.84 -6.12 19.03
C GLY A 55 2.27 -5.62 19.10
N THR A 56 3.20 -6.49 18.78
CA THR A 56 4.63 -6.19 18.76
C THR A 56 5.30 -6.76 17.51
N GLY A 57 6.35 -6.09 17.05
CA GLY A 57 7.12 -6.51 15.88
C GLY A 57 6.32 -6.43 14.58
N GLU A 58 6.45 -7.43 13.74
CA GLU A 58 5.91 -7.45 12.38
C GLU A 58 5.02 -8.67 12.14
N ALA A 59 3.97 -8.50 11.35
CA ALA A 59 3.14 -9.60 10.87
C ALA A 59 2.77 -9.44 9.40
N ILE A 60 2.59 -10.55 8.70
CA ILE A 60 2.04 -10.58 7.34
C ILE A 60 0.69 -11.29 7.42
N ILE A 61 -0.40 -10.53 7.31
CA ILE A 61 -1.76 -11.04 7.37
C ILE A 61 -2.11 -11.67 6.02
N PRO A 62 -2.51 -12.94 5.94
CA PRO A 62 -2.84 -13.57 4.67
C PRO A 62 -3.94 -12.84 3.91
N ARG A 63 -3.82 -12.75 2.58
CA ARG A 63 -4.80 -12.09 1.71
C ARG A 63 -6.23 -12.56 1.93
N ASN A 64 -6.46 -13.87 2.10
CA ASN A 64 -7.80 -14.43 2.31
C ASN A 64 -8.48 -13.89 3.57
N VAL A 65 -7.73 -13.52 4.60
CA VAL A 65 -8.25 -12.88 5.82
C VAL A 65 -8.74 -11.47 5.48
N ILE A 66 -7.95 -10.71 4.70
CA ILE A 66 -8.33 -9.37 4.25
C ILE A 66 -9.54 -9.43 3.32
N GLU A 67 -9.60 -10.41 2.41
CA GLU A 67 -10.76 -10.65 1.53
C GLU A 67 -12.03 -10.94 2.34
N ALA A 68 -11.96 -11.84 3.31
CA ALA A 68 -13.08 -12.19 4.16
C ALA A 68 -13.58 -10.98 4.97
N ALA A 69 -12.67 -10.23 5.60
CA ALA A 69 -13.01 -9.01 6.32
C ALA A 69 -13.65 -7.96 5.39
N SER A 70 -13.05 -7.73 4.22
CA SER A 70 -13.51 -6.72 3.26
C SER A 70 -14.87 -7.04 2.64
N SER A 71 -15.25 -8.32 2.55
CA SER A 71 -16.51 -8.74 1.92
C SER A 71 -17.74 -8.43 2.75
N VAL A 72 -17.61 -8.38 4.07
CA VAL A 72 -18.73 -8.24 5.01
C VAL A 72 -18.75 -6.90 5.74
N CYS A 73 -17.69 -6.10 5.62
CA CYS A 73 -17.56 -4.89 6.41
C CYS A 73 -18.23 -3.67 5.78
N ASP A 74 -18.80 -2.81 6.63
CA ASP A 74 -19.09 -1.44 6.26
C ASP A 74 -17.77 -0.70 5.94
N PRO A 75 -17.69 0.12 4.86
CA PRO A 75 -16.50 0.90 4.55
C PRO A 75 -16.00 1.77 5.70
N ASN A 76 -16.90 2.24 6.55
CA ASN A 76 -16.60 3.12 7.69
C ASN A 76 -16.43 2.36 9.01
N ALA A 77 -16.65 1.03 9.03
CA ALA A 77 -16.47 0.24 10.24
C ALA A 77 -15.00 0.26 10.71
N ASN A 78 -14.81 0.38 12.01
CA ASN A 78 -13.48 0.34 12.60
C ASN A 78 -12.87 -1.05 12.50
N VAL A 79 -11.61 -1.11 12.11
CA VAL A 79 -10.81 -2.33 12.00
C VAL A 79 -9.78 -2.35 13.12
N TYR A 80 -9.73 -3.47 13.83
CA TYR A 80 -8.73 -3.76 14.87
C TYR A 80 -7.85 -4.90 14.40
N ILE A 81 -6.54 -4.77 14.57
CA ILE A 81 -5.56 -5.77 14.15
C ILE A 81 -4.64 -6.08 15.32
N THR A 82 -4.47 -7.37 15.58
CA THR A 82 -3.45 -7.89 16.50
C THR A 82 -2.51 -8.82 15.74
N ASN A 83 -1.51 -9.39 16.39
CA ASN A 83 -0.61 -10.37 15.75
C ASN A 83 -1.33 -11.63 15.23
N THR A 84 -2.54 -11.93 15.70
CA THR A 84 -3.25 -13.20 15.40
C THR A 84 -4.72 -13.04 15.06
N GLU A 85 -5.28 -11.83 15.18
CA GLU A 85 -6.71 -11.58 14.97
C GLU A 85 -6.93 -10.27 14.22
N LEU A 86 -7.92 -10.27 13.35
CA LEU A 86 -8.47 -9.08 12.69
C LEU A 86 -9.94 -9.00 13.01
N SER A 87 -10.37 -7.89 13.63
CA SER A 87 -11.76 -7.64 13.99
C SER A 87 -12.30 -6.44 13.25
N ILE A 88 -13.57 -6.52 12.82
CA ILE A 88 -14.29 -5.44 12.16
C ILE A 88 -15.79 -5.55 12.48
N GLY A 89 -16.34 -4.54 13.16
CA GLY A 89 -17.66 -4.66 13.76
C GLY A 89 -17.72 -5.88 14.70
N ASP A 90 -18.72 -6.73 14.51
CA ASP A 90 -18.90 -7.97 15.32
C ASP A 90 -18.12 -9.18 14.77
N LEU A 91 -17.44 -9.02 13.63
CA LEU A 91 -16.65 -10.10 13.03
C LEU A 91 -15.22 -10.08 13.57
N THR A 92 -14.78 -11.25 14.08
CA THR A 92 -13.37 -11.50 14.42
C THR A 92 -12.86 -12.70 13.65
N ILE A 93 -11.77 -12.50 12.92
CA ILE A 93 -11.12 -13.54 12.13
C ILE A 93 -9.76 -13.83 12.75
N LYS A 94 -9.58 -15.05 13.25
CA LYS A 94 -8.28 -15.54 13.72
C LYS A 94 -7.42 -15.95 12.51
N TYR A 95 -6.16 -15.60 12.55
CA TYR A 95 -5.22 -15.96 11.48
C TYR A 95 -3.86 -16.38 12.01
N LYS A 96 -3.12 -17.11 11.17
CA LYS A 96 -1.69 -17.35 11.37
C LYS A 96 -0.93 -16.46 10.39
N PRO A 97 0.00 -15.61 10.85
CA PRO A 97 0.81 -14.80 9.96
C PRO A 97 1.57 -15.66 8.94
N ILE A 98 1.72 -15.16 7.73
CA ILE A 98 2.58 -15.79 6.73
C ILE A 98 4.01 -15.75 7.26
N LYS A 99 4.66 -16.91 7.29
CA LYS A 99 6.07 -17.00 7.68
C LYS A 99 6.94 -16.41 6.58
N GLY A 100 7.89 -15.56 6.94
CA GLY A 100 8.82 -14.95 6.00
C GLY A 100 9.12 -13.52 6.40
N LYS A 101 10.12 -12.92 5.74
CA LYS A 101 10.48 -11.52 5.91
C LYS A 101 9.85 -10.73 4.77
N TYR A 102 9.06 -9.72 5.12
CA TYR A 102 8.56 -8.76 4.12
C TYR A 102 9.75 -7.96 3.55
N PRO A 103 9.74 -7.60 2.24
CA PRO A 103 10.83 -6.83 1.67
C PRO A 103 10.98 -5.50 2.40
N ASP A 104 12.23 -5.06 2.56
CA ASP A 104 12.49 -3.70 2.99
C ASP A 104 12.14 -2.74 1.83
N PHE A 105 10.90 -2.28 1.84
CA PHE A 105 10.39 -1.39 0.80
C PHE A 105 10.94 0.03 0.92
N ARG A 106 11.58 0.39 2.04
CA ARG A 106 12.15 1.73 2.23
C ARG A 106 13.37 1.98 1.34
N VAL A 107 14.03 0.91 0.91
CA VAL A 107 15.19 1.01 -0.02
C VAL A 107 14.81 1.55 -1.40
N VAL A 108 13.53 1.42 -1.80
CA VAL A 108 13.04 1.93 -3.08
C VAL A 108 12.43 3.33 -3.00
N PHE A 109 12.38 3.93 -1.81
CA PHE A 109 11.92 5.31 -1.66
C PHE A 109 12.89 6.29 -2.33
N PRO A 110 12.39 7.28 -3.08
CA PRO A 110 13.22 8.36 -3.59
C PRO A 110 13.94 9.06 -2.44
N LYS A 111 15.24 9.29 -2.60
CA LYS A 111 16.09 9.88 -1.54
C LYS A 111 16.08 11.40 -1.52
N LYS A 112 15.62 12.03 -2.59
CA LYS A 112 15.54 13.49 -2.75
C LYS A 112 14.20 13.88 -3.32
N GLU A 113 13.66 14.99 -2.86
CA GLU A 113 12.59 15.69 -3.54
C GLU A 113 13.19 16.36 -4.78
N THR A 114 12.73 15.98 -5.96
CA THR A 114 13.14 16.59 -7.22
C THR A 114 12.32 17.86 -7.47
N THR A 115 12.99 18.93 -7.88
CA THR A 115 12.31 20.15 -8.30
C THR A 115 11.67 19.97 -9.67
N TYR A 116 10.62 20.74 -9.98
CA TYR A 116 9.85 20.69 -11.24
C TYR A 116 10.69 20.85 -12.52
N GLU A 117 11.92 21.37 -12.44
CA GLU A 117 12.81 21.58 -13.57
C GLU A 117 13.37 20.28 -14.17
N ASP A 118 13.32 19.18 -13.38
CA ASP A 118 13.80 17.86 -13.82
C ASP A 118 12.67 16.92 -14.28
N SER A 119 11.46 17.43 -14.51
CA SER A 119 10.30 16.64 -14.90
C SER A 119 10.44 16.11 -16.33
N ARG A 120 11.00 14.91 -16.44
CA ARG A 120 10.99 14.15 -17.69
C ARG A 120 9.76 13.26 -17.75
N PHE A 121 9.27 12.95 -18.96
CA PHE A 121 8.14 12.08 -19.16
C PHE A 121 8.39 10.70 -18.55
N CYS A 122 7.46 10.25 -17.70
CA CYS A 122 7.47 8.91 -17.12
C CYS A 122 6.32 8.08 -17.70
N TRP A 123 6.60 6.84 -18.05
CA TRP A 123 5.59 5.90 -18.55
C TRP A 123 5.20 4.93 -17.43
N PHE A 124 3.90 4.73 -17.26
CA PHE A 124 3.34 3.81 -16.27
C PHE A 124 2.29 2.92 -16.93
N GLN A 125 2.15 1.71 -16.43
CA GLN A 125 1.05 0.85 -16.85
C GLN A 125 -0.29 1.46 -16.43
N SER A 126 -1.25 1.48 -17.35
CA SER A 126 -2.57 2.06 -17.10
C SER A 126 -3.31 1.39 -15.94
N GLU A 127 -2.98 0.13 -15.65
CA GLU A 127 -3.54 -0.61 -14.52
C GLU A 127 -3.15 0.00 -13.17
N PHE A 128 -1.92 0.48 -13.03
CA PHE A 128 -1.47 1.15 -11.80
C PHE A 128 -2.21 2.48 -11.60
N VAL A 129 -2.43 3.23 -12.68
CA VAL A 129 -3.20 4.49 -12.62
C VAL A 129 -4.63 4.22 -12.14
N LYS A 130 -5.26 3.14 -12.60
CA LYS A 130 -6.60 2.71 -12.14
C LYS A 130 -6.62 2.31 -10.66
N ILE A 131 -5.54 1.70 -10.18
CA ILE A 131 -5.41 1.36 -8.75
C ILE A 131 -5.29 2.63 -7.92
N VAL A 132 -4.42 3.57 -8.34
CA VAL A 132 -4.26 4.88 -7.69
C VAL A 132 -5.58 5.64 -7.64
N GLU A 133 -6.32 5.72 -8.77
CA GLU A 133 -7.64 6.35 -8.82
C GLU A 133 -8.62 5.75 -7.80
N LYS A 134 -8.66 4.42 -7.71
CA LYS A 134 -9.54 3.74 -6.76
C LYS A 134 -9.15 3.98 -5.31
N ILE A 135 -7.85 4.06 -5.03
CA ILE A 135 -7.35 4.38 -3.70
C ILE A 135 -7.71 5.83 -3.36
N ALA A 136 -7.45 6.76 -4.27
CA ALA A 136 -7.76 8.17 -4.09
C ALA A 136 -9.26 8.41 -3.79
N LYS A 137 -10.16 7.70 -4.46
CA LYS A 137 -11.61 7.79 -4.19
C LYS A 137 -11.98 7.37 -2.77
N ASP A 138 -11.32 6.33 -2.27
CA ASP A 138 -11.59 5.80 -0.93
C ASP A 138 -11.05 6.73 0.19
N TYR A 139 -10.11 7.65 -0.13
CA TYR A 139 -9.44 8.50 0.87
C TYR A 139 -9.79 9.99 0.73
N VAL A 140 -10.29 10.45 -0.41
CA VAL A 140 -10.40 11.90 -0.70
C VAL A 140 -9.06 12.59 -0.42
N ILE A 141 -8.05 12.26 -1.22
CA ILE A 141 -6.65 12.66 -1.00
C ILE A 141 -6.20 13.61 -2.09
N ASP A 142 -5.48 14.65 -1.71
CA ASP A 142 -4.63 15.40 -2.62
C ASP A 142 -3.28 14.71 -2.75
N PHE A 143 -2.84 14.44 -3.99
CA PHE A 143 -1.56 13.82 -4.25
C PHE A 143 -0.53 14.85 -4.68
N GLU A 144 0.61 14.84 -4.00
CA GLU A 144 1.82 15.48 -4.50
C GLU A 144 2.64 14.49 -5.33
N PHE A 145 3.05 14.91 -6.51
CA PHE A 145 3.88 14.10 -7.39
C PHE A 145 5.36 14.41 -7.14
N PHE A 146 6.10 13.42 -6.69
CA PHE A 146 7.55 13.48 -6.62
C PHE A 146 8.13 12.72 -7.82
N PRO A 147 8.62 13.42 -8.86
CA PRO A 147 9.24 12.74 -9.99
C PRO A 147 10.50 11.99 -9.53
N PRO A 148 10.81 10.85 -10.15
CA PRO A 148 11.98 10.06 -9.79
C PRO A 148 13.27 10.79 -10.10
N GLU A 149 14.25 10.74 -9.19
CA GLU A 149 15.58 11.34 -9.34
C GLU A 149 16.39 10.79 -10.52
N ASN A 150 16.11 9.55 -10.90
CA ASN A 150 16.88 8.84 -11.89
C ASN A 150 15.96 8.22 -12.94
N GLU A 151 16.25 8.47 -14.24
CA GLU A 151 15.38 8.08 -15.36
C GLU A 151 15.08 6.59 -15.44
N LYS A 152 15.97 5.74 -14.89
CA LYS A 152 15.91 4.30 -15.13
C LYS A 152 15.35 3.48 -13.99
N THR A 153 15.45 3.89 -12.75
CA THR A 153 15.21 3.00 -11.60
C THR A 153 14.33 3.54 -10.49
N SER A 154 14.16 4.85 -10.37
CA SER A 154 13.39 5.42 -9.26
C SER A 154 11.88 5.33 -9.52
N PRO A 155 11.08 4.85 -8.57
CA PRO A 155 9.63 4.84 -8.69
C PRO A 155 9.06 6.26 -8.63
N LEU A 156 7.88 6.47 -9.20
CA LEU A 156 7.08 7.65 -8.93
C LEU A 156 6.51 7.55 -7.52
N LYS A 157 6.72 8.56 -6.71
CA LYS A 157 6.15 8.66 -5.37
C LYS A 157 4.97 9.63 -5.38
N LEU A 158 3.84 9.18 -4.86
CA LEU A 158 2.64 9.95 -4.60
C LEU A 158 2.41 9.96 -3.10
N THR A 159 2.15 11.11 -2.51
CA THR A 159 1.81 11.22 -1.09
C THR A 159 0.48 11.93 -0.91
N GLY A 160 -0.23 11.57 0.13
CA GLY A 160 -1.49 12.19 0.46
C GLY A 160 -1.90 11.95 1.90
N VAL A 161 -2.95 12.63 2.31
CA VAL A 161 -3.52 12.56 3.66
C VAL A 161 -4.99 12.24 3.55
N SER A 162 -5.52 11.39 4.43
CA SER A 162 -6.97 11.16 4.51
C SER A 162 -7.73 12.42 4.89
N SER A 163 -8.98 12.54 4.47
CA SER A 163 -9.82 13.73 4.70
C SER A 163 -10.00 14.09 6.18
N ASP A 164 -9.86 13.11 7.06
CA ASP A 164 -9.90 13.26 8.51
C ASP A 164 -8.52 13.46 9.14
N CYS A 165 -7.47 13.60 8.31
CA CYS A 165 -6.06 13.70 8.72
C CYS A 165 -5.55 12.51 9.56
N SER A 166 -6.30 11.42 9.62
CA SER A 166 -5.97 10.24 10.45
C SER A 166 -4.92 9.31 9.82
N ALA A 167 -4.64 9.44 8.52
CA ALA A 167 -3.72 8.57 7.82
C ALA A 167 -2.91 9.33 6.76
N PHE A 168 -1.61 9.08 6.72
CA PHE A 168 -0.77 9.41 5.57
C PHE A 168 -0.67 8.19 4.66
N VAL A 169 -0.87 8.41 3.37
CA VAL A 169 -0.67 7.38 2.35
C VAL A 169 0.50 7.74 1.46
N THR A 170 1.40 6.79 1.27
CA THR A 170 2.44 6.87 0.25
C THR A 170 2.21 5.77 -0.77
N ILE A 171 2.21 6.12 -2.06
CA ILE A 171 2.10 5.16 -3.15
C ILE A 171 3.36 5.29 -4.01
N LEU A 172 4.05 4.18 -4.23
CA LEU A 172 5.17 4.09 -5.15
C LEU A 172 4.74 3.27 -6.37
N LEU A 173 4.99 3.80 -7.56
CA LEU A 173 4.73 3.13 -8.83
C LEU A 173 6.03 2.83 -9.53
N CYS A 174 6.25 1.58 -9.94
CA CYS A 174 7.34 1.23 -10.83
C CYS A 174 7.15 1.87 -12.20
N LYS A 175 8.22 2.44 -12.69
CA LYS A 175 8.33 3.03 -14.01
C LYS A 175 8.44 1.91 -15.05
N MET A 176 7.84 2.12 -16.22
CA MET A 176 8.07 1.28 -17.38
C MET A 176 9.31 1.75 -18.13
N ASP A 177 10.20 0.83 -18.44
CA ASP A 177 11.32 1.10 -19.35
C ASP A 177 10.83 0.91 -20.80
N VAL A 178 10.44 2.00 -21.44
CA VAL A 178 9.90 2.00 -22.81
C VAL A 178 10.92 2.64 -23.72
N ASP A 179 11.17 2.04 -24.88
CA ASP A 179 12.01 2.66 -25.91
C ASP A 179 11.27 3.85 -26.56
N ILE A 180 12.00 4.68 -27.33
CA ILE A 180 11.44 5.83 -28.05
C ILE A 180 10.32 5.45 -29.04
N ASN A 181 10.12 4.18 -29.35
CA ASN A 181 9.06 3.67 -30.20
C ASN A 181 7.89 3.07 -29.39
N GLY A 182 7.91 3.19 -28.06
CA GLY A 182 6.87 2.68 -27.18
C GLY A 182 6.89 1.19 -26.95
N LYS A 183 8.00 0.49 -27.23
CA LYS A 183 8.16 -0.94 -26.93
C LYS A 183 8.83 -1.12 -25.59
N GLU A 184 8.26 -1.99 -24.79
CA GLU A 184 8.84 -2.43 -23.50
C GLU A 184 10.18 -3.16 -23.79
N LYS A 185 11.22 -2.81 -23.02
CA LYS A 185 12.56 -3.43 -23.11
C LYS A 185 12.67 -4.64 -22.22
#